data_d29b85c6f0253789ca2d39addb85c1e1
#
_entry.id   d29b85c6f0253789ca2d39addb85c1e1
#
_cell.length_a   1.000
_cell.length_b   1.000
_cell.length_c   1.000
_cell.angle_alpha   90.00
_cell.angle_beta   90.00
_cell.angle_gamma   90.00
#
_symmetry.space_group_name_H-M   'P 1'
#
loop_
_entity.id
_entity.type
_entity.pdbx_description
1 polymer ?
#
loop_
_entity_poly.entity_id
_entity_poly.type
_entity_poly.pdbx_seq_one_letter_code
_entity_poly.pdbx_strand_id
1 'polypeptide(L)'
;YGFYNARLSAPAAPKTLLAGNYMLRSINKAKNTDDVIYTMETFQQYPDIHYSTLAFKKSVQLTHGDKQQEGFIWGTAELVSWISLDGRPLEGVVYKPANFDPNKKYPMMVNFYERNSETLYNYRMPEPHRSTIDYHLYNSNEYVIFNPDIRYVDGYPGESCYNCLMPGITMMIAKGYIDEKGIGAQGHSWG
;
A
#
# COMPACT_ATOMS: atom_id res chain seq x y z
N TYR A 1 -6.94 -6.04 5.99
CA TYR A 1 -6.57 -7.40 5.51
C TYR A 1 -6.74 -8.40 6.65
N GLY A 2 -6.83 -9.73 6.35
CA GLY A 2 -7.04 -10.70 7.40
C GLY A 2 -7.04 -12.15 6.94
N PHE A 3 -6.97 -13.05 7.91
CA PHE A 3 -7.22 -14.48 7.73
C PHE A 3 -8.67 -14.80 8.10
N TYR A 4 -9.29 -15.62 7.28
CA TYR A 4 -10.69 -15.98 7.41
C TYR A 4 -10.84 -17.50 7.28
N ASN A 5 -11.84 -18.05 7.95
CA ASN A 5 -12.21 -19.46 7.83
C ASN A 5 -13.59 -19.56 7.14
N ALA A 6 -13.67 -20.41 6.12
CA ALA A 6 -14.92 -20.68 5.42
C ALA A 6 -15.13 -22.20 5.27
N ARG A 7 -16.38 -22.65 5.37
CA ARG A 7 -16.75 -24.03 5.03
C ARG A 7 -17.09 -24.11 3.54
N LEU A 8 -16.37 -24.95 2.80
CA LEU A 8 -16.61 -25.15 1.37
C LEU A 8 -17.95 -25.85 1.07
N SER A 9 -18.48 -26.60 2.03
CA SER A 9 -19.71 -27.38 1.88
C SER A 9 -21.00 -26.63 2.25
N ALA A 10 -20.91 -25.39 2.73
CA ALA A 10 -22.07 -24.62 3.14
C ALA A 10 -21.90 -23.14 2.76
N PRO A 11 -22.90 -22.51 2.11
CA PRO A 11 -22.86 -21.08 1.78
C PRO A 11 -23.07 -20.25 3.07
N ALA A 12 -22.00 -20.01 3.81
CA ALA A 12 -21.98 -19.14 4.98
C ALA A 12 -20.89 -18.08 4.84
N ALA A 13 -21.11 -16.92 5.40
CA ALA A 13 -20.11 -15.88 5.42
C ALA A 13 -18.82 -16.36 6.12
N PRO A 14 -17.63 -16.05 5.56
CA PRO A 14 -16.38 -16.41 6.19
C PRO A 14 -16.27 -15.84 7.61
N LYS A 15 -15.80 -16.66 8.54
CA LYS A 15 -15.52 -16.22 9.91
C LYS A 15 -14.15 -15.54 9.94
N THR A 16 -14.09 -14.30 10.41
CA THR A 16 -12.82 -13.62 10.65
C THR A 16 -12.04 -14.31 11.77
N LEU A 17 -10.79 -14.64 11.49
CA LEU A 17 -9.84 -15.20 12.46
C LEU A 17 -8.88 -14.12 13.00
N LEU A 18 -8.29 -13.35 12.09
CA LEU A 18 -7.40 -12.24 12.40
C LEU A 18 -7.55 -11.19 11.30
N ALA A 19 -7.87 -9.95 11.64
CA ALA A 19 -7.94 -8.85 10.67
C ALA A 19 -7.60 -7.51 11.34
N GLY A 20 -7.05 -6.58 10.55
CA GLY A 20 -6.67 -5.25 11.04
C GLY A 20 -6.00 -4.39 9.97
N ASN A 21 -5.43 -3.28 10.44
CA ASN A 21 -4.74 -2.29 9.63
C ASN A 21 -3.26 -2.67 9.39
N TYR A 22 -3.05 -3.85 8.83
CA TYR A 22 -1.75 -4.41 8.50
C TYR A 22 -1.89 -5.38 7.33
N MET A 23 -0.78 -5.69 6.68
CA MET A 23 -0.69 -6.78 5.71
C MET A 23 -0.25 -8.06 6.40
N LEU A 24 -0.91 -9.17 6.09
CA LEU A 24 -0.57 -10.50 6.55
C LEU A 24 -0.14 -11.35 5.36
N ARG A 25 1.04 -11.99 5.46
CA ARG A 25 1.58 -12.82 4.38
C ARG A 25 2.17 -14.12 4.88
N SER A 26 2.55 -14.97 3.93
CA SER A 26 3.38 -16.16 4.16
C SER A 26 2.87 -17.08 5.25
N ILE A 27 1.54 -17.25 5.34
CA ILE A 27 0.97 -18.19 6.30
C ILE A 27 1.44 -19.62 5.99
N ASN A 28 2.08 -20.24 6.97
CA ASN A 28 2.53 -21.62 6.89
C ASN A 28 1.99 -22.39 8.09
N LYS A 29 1.23 -23.45 7.81
CA LYS A 29 0.68 -24.35 8.83
C LYS A 29 1.59 -25.56 8.99
N ALA A 30 1.84 -25.94 10.24
CA ALA A 30 2.53 -27.20 10.56
C ALA A 30 1.72 -28.42 10.03
N LYS A 31 2.42 -29.46 9.60
CA LYS A 31 1.81 -30.64 8.98
C LYS A 31 0.86 -31.38 9.92
N ASN A 32 1.26 -31.55 11.18
CA ASN A 32 0.60 -32.45 12.13
C ASN A 32 -0.09 -31.74 13.31
N THR A 33 0.00 -30.42 13.39
CA THR A 33 -0.61 -29.62 14.46
C THR A 33 -1.33 -28.42 13.87
N ASP A 34 -2.06 -27.68 14.70
CA ASP A 34 -2.72 -26.42 14.29
C ASP A 34 -1.81 -25.20 14.40
N ASP A 35 -0.53 -25.40 14.61
CA ASP A 35 0.44 -24.33 14.68
C ASP A 35 0.62 -23.66 13.33
N VAL A 36 0.69 -22.34 13.33
CA VAL A 36 0.91 -21.51 12.15
C VAL A 36 1.95 -20.45 12.43
N ILE A 37 2.74 -20.16 11.41
CA ILE A 37 3.59 -18.95 11.35
C ILE A 37 3.13 -18.10 10.17
N TYR A 38 3.29 -16.79 10.29
CA TYR A 38 2.94 -15.81 9.25
C TYR A 38 3.74 -14.54 9.48
N THR A 39 3.80 -13.66 8.45
CA THR A 39 4.38 -12.33 8.61
C THR A 39 3.27 -11.28 8.75
N MET A 40 3.58 -10.25 9.54
CA MET A 40 2.72 -9.07 9.72
C MET A 40 3.56 -7.83 9.46
N GLU A 41 3.04 -6.93 8.62
CA GLU A 41 3.75 -5.73 8.19
C GLU A 41 2.81 -4.54 8.03
N THR A 42 3.39 -3.34 8.07
CA THR A 42 2.79 -2.09 7.58
C THR A 42 3.84 -1.33 6.77
N PHE A 43 3.48 -0.20 6.17
CA PHE A 43 4.48 0.66 5.52
C PHE A 43 5.62 1.05 6.46
N GLN A 44 5.32 1.22 7.76
CA GLN A 44 6.28 1.64 8.79
C GLN A 44 6.84 0.49 9.63
N GLN A 45 6.27 -0.71 9.52
CA GLN A 45 6.63 -1.85 10.36
C GLN A 45 7.20 -2.98 9.51
N TYR A 46 8.43 -3.40 9.86
CA TYR A 46 9.11 -4.53 9.23
C TYR A 46 8.26 -5.81 9.27
N PRO A 47 8.31 -6.67 8.23
CA PRO A 47 7.55 -7.92 8.16
C PRO A 47 8.11 -8.99 9.10
N ASP A 48 7.89 -8.83 10.39
CA ASP A 48 8.30 -9.80 11.39
C ASP A 48 7.44 -11.05 11.37
N ILE A 49 8.07 -12.18 11.77
CA ILE A 49 7.41 -13.48 11.88
C ILE A 49 6.63 -13.56 13.17
N HIS A 50 5.39 -13.98 13.07
CA HIS A 50 4.48 -14.25 14.16
C HIS A 50 4.10 -15.72 14.20
N TYR A 51 3.87 -16.23 15.41
CA TYR A 51 3.31 -17.55 15.67
C TYR A 51 1.91 -17.44 16.24
N SER A 52 1.05 -18.37 15.86
CA SER A 52 -0.27 -18.60 16.44
C SER A 52 -0.70 -20.05 16.23
N THR A 53 -1.91 -20.39 16.68
CA THR A 53 -2.64 -21.55 16.20
C THR A 53 -3.69 -21.12 15.17
N LEU A 54 -4.29 -22.06 14.42
CA LEU A 54 -5.39 -21.80 13.47
C LEU A 54 -6.59 -21.06 14.07
N ALA A 55 -6.74 -21.08 15.39
CA ALA A 55 -7.79 -20.33 16.07
C ALA A 55 -7.50 -18.83 16.22
N PHE A 56 -6.25 -18.40 16.04
CA PHE A 56 -5.77 -17.02 16.17
C PHE A 56 -6.20 -16.30 17.47
N LYS A 57 -6.37 -17.06 18.55
CA LYS A 57 -6.73 -16.47 19.86
C LYS A 57 -5.62 -15.65 20.49
N LYS A 58 -4.37 -15.99 20.17
CA LYS A 58 -3.17 -15.31 20.64
C LYS A 58 -2.10 -15.39 19.56
N SER A 59 -1.46 -14.27 19.29
CA SER A 59 -0.29 -14.17 18.41
C SER A 59 0.94 -13.79 19.22
N VAL A 60 2.08 -14.36 18.86
CA VAL A 60 3.38 -14.06 19.48
C VAL A 60 4.36 -13.70 18.37
N GLN A 61 4.97 -12.53 18.46
CA GLN A 61 6.06 -12.13 17.57
C GLN A 61 7.30 -12.97 17.89
N LEU A 62 7.90 -13.57 16.87
CA LEU A 62 9.07 -14.44 17.00
C LEU A 62 10.38 -13.76 16.59
N THR A 63 10.32 -12.82 15.64
CA THR A 63 11.48 -12.09 15.15
C THR A 63 11.35 -10.61 15.47
N HIS A 64 12.48 -9.90 15.45
CA HIS A 64 12.59 -8.48 15.75
C HIS A 64 13.48 -7.81 14.70
N GLY A 65 13.13 -7.97 13.42
CA GLY A 65 13.80 -7.32 12.31
C GLY A 65 13.55 -5.81 12.28
N ASP A 66 12.48 -5.35 12.92
CA ASP A 66 12.14 -3.95 13.17
C ASP A 66 13.29 -3.16 13.81
N LYS A 67 14.15 -3.80 14.61
CA LYS A 67 15.36 -3.19 15.20
C LYS A 67 16.33 -2.63 14.16
N GLN A 68 16.33 -3.16 12.93
CA GLN A 68 17.16 -2.65 11.85
C GLN A 68 16.68 -1.27 11.35
N GLN A 69 15.45 -0.89 11.70
CA GLN A 69 14.87 0.39 11.35
C GLN A 69 15.11 1.48 12.40
N GLU A 70 15.63 1.09 13.58
CA GLU A 70 15.97 2.03 14.65
C GLU A 70 16.99 3.06 14.13
N GLY A 71 16.69 4.33 14.30
CA GLY A 71 17.51 5.44 13.81
C GLY A 71 17.12 5.98 12.43
N PHE A 72 16.17 5.36 11.74
CA PHE A 72 15.58 5.90 10.51
C PHE A 72 14.18 6.48 10.77
N ILE A 73 13.89 7.59 10.12
CA ILE A 73 12.57 8.23 10.20
C ILE A 73 11.77 7.81 8.99
N TRP A 74 10.65 7.12 9.22
CA TRP A 74 9.77 6.63 8.16
C TRP A 74 8.65 7.61 7.86
N GLY A 75 8.34 7.76 6.57
CA GLY A 75 7.15 8.47 6.13
C GLY A 75 5.86 7.74 6.52
N THR A 76 4.74 8.28 6.08
CA THR A 76 3.41 7.69 6.32
C THR A 76 2.76 7.27 5.01
N ALA A 77 1.83 6.31 5.08
CA ALA A 77 0.97 5.91 3.96
C ALA A 77 -0.50 6.12 4.33
N GLU A 78 -1.28 6.71 3.44
CA GLU A 78 -2.72 6.93 3.63
C GLU A 78 -3.51 6.57 2.38
N LEU A 79 -4.74 6.10 2.56
CA LEU A 79 -5.68 5.86 1.47
C LEU A 79 -6.39 7.17 1.11
N VAL A 80 -6.51 7.45 -0.19
CA VAL A 80 -7.31 8.55 -0.73
C VAL A 80 -8.29 8.04 -1.76
N SER A 81 -9.39 8.76 -1.97
CA SER A 81 -10.45 8.35 -2.88
C SER A 81 -10.87 9.51 -3.78
N TRP A 82 -11.25 9.20 -5.00
CA TRP A 82 -11.81 10.17 -5.97
C TRP A 82 -12.75 9.47 -6.96
N ILE A 83 -13.32 10.24 -7.87
CA ILE A 83 -14.14 9.72 -8.96
C ILE A 83 -13.40 9.95 -10.27
N SER A 84 -13.29 8.91 -11.10
CA SER A 84 -12.72 8.99 -12.45
C SER A 84 -13.59 9.84 -13.39
N LEU A 85 -13.07 10.23 -14.57
CA LEU A 85 -13.84 10.98 -15.56
C LEU A 85 -15.04 10.19 -16.11
N ASP A 86 -14.98 8.87 -16.09
CA ASP A 86 -16.07 7.97 -16.48
C ASP A 86 -16.99 7.59 -15.30
N GLY A 87 -16.90 8.29 -14.16
CA GLY A 87 -17.84 8.20 -13.04
C GLY A 87 -17.59 7.02 -12.07
N ARG A 88 -16.45 6.35 -12.14
CA ARG A 88 -16.12 5.21 -11.25
C ARG A 88 -15.44 5.66 -9.97
N PRO A 89 -15.82 5.12 -8.80
CA PRO A 89 -15.06 5.35 -7.57
C PRO A 89 -13.71 4.65 -7.65
N LEU A 90 -12.65 5.40 -7.32
CA LEU A 90 -11.28 4.95 -7.30
C LEU A 90 -10.64 5.25 -5.96
N GLU A 91 -9.59 4.49 -5.66
CA GLU A 91 -8.74 4.67 -4.49
C GLU A 91 -7.26 4.68 -4.91
N GLY A 92 -6.42 5.17 -4.03
CA GLY A 92 -4.98 5.15 -4.21
C GLY A 92 -4.27 5.38 -2.90
N VAL A 93 -2.97 5.14 -2.89
CA VAL A 93 -2.14 5.36 -1.71
C VAL A 93 -1.29 6.61 -1.90
N VAL A 94 -1.27 7.45 -0.89
CA VAL A 94 -0.37 8.60 -0.80
C VAL A 94 0.68 8.32 0.26
N TYR A 95 1.95 8.44 -0.13
CA TYR A 95 3.08 8.35 0.80
C TYR A 95 3.63 9.75 1.04
N LYS A 96 3.76 10.11 2.30
CA LYS A 96 4.21 11.44 2.74
C LYS A 96 5.55 11.36 3.47
N PRO A 97 6.39 12.39 3.35
CA PRO A 97 7.59 12.51 4.17
C PRO A 97 7.31 12.40 5.67
N ALA A 98 8.30 11.95 6.43
CA ALA A 98 8.18 11.84 7.89
C ALA A 98 7.86 13.17 8.58
N ASN A 99 8.48 14.25 8.08
CA ASN A 99 8.29 15.61 8.60
C ASN A 99 7.29 16.40 7.76
N PHE A 100 6.19 15.75 7.34
CA PHE A 100 5.17 16.38 6.50
C PHE A 100 4.49 17.55 7.22
N ASP A 101 4.52 18.73 6.59
CA ASP A 101 3.81 19.94 7.01
C ASP A 101 2.73 20.27 5.97
N PRO A 102 1.44 20.28 6.33
CA PRO A 102 0.35 20.59 5.39
C PRO A 102 0.39 22.02 4.83
N ASN A 103 1.16 22.91 5.43
CA ASN A 103 1.32 24.29 4.99
C ASN A 103 2.47 24.49 3.99
N LYS A 104 3.30 23.46 3.79
CA LYS A 104 4.40 23.44 2.82
C LYS A 104 3.93 22.91 1.47
N LYS A 105 4.58 23.33 0.38
CA LYS A 105 4.40 22.74 -0.95
C LYS A 105 5.44 21.66 -1.22
N TYR A 106 4.99 20.53 -1.72
CA TYR A 106 5.83 19.36 -2.02
C TYR A 106 5.75 19.00 -3.49
N PRO A 107 6.88 18.67 -4.14
CA PRO A 107 6.83 17.99 -5.43
C PRO A 107 6.15 16.63 -5.27
N MET A 108 5.48 16.17 -6.32
CA MET A 108 4.75 14.90 -6.29
C MET A 108 5.25 13.97 -7.40
N MET A 109 5.58 12.73 -7.03
CA MET A 109 5.82 11.65 -7.97
C MET A 109 4.58 10.78 -8.05
N VAL A 110 3.97 10.71 -9.23
CA VAL A 110 2.86 9.78 -9.53
C VAL A 110 3.46 8.49 -10.06
N ASN A 111 3.32 7.41 -9.32
CA ASN A 111 3.80 6.09 -9.73
C ASN A 111 2.61 5.15 -9.91
N PHE A 112 2.39 4.64 -11.11
CA PHE A 112 1.18 3.89 -11.44
C PHE A 112 1.46 2.58 -12.18
N TYR A 113 0.55 1.64 -12.00
CA TYR A 113 0.55 0.36 -12.68
C TYR A 113 -0.90 -0.06 -12.98
N GLU A 114 -1.59 -0.66 -12.03
CA GLU A 114 -3.00 -1.03 -12.12
C GLU A 114 -3.71 -0.73 -10.80
N ARG A 115 -3.72 -1.67 -9.84
CA ARG A 115 -4.37 -1.52 -8.55
C ARG A 115 -3.32 -1.36 -7.45
N ASN A 116 -3.23 -0.17 -6.90
CA ASN A 116 -2.25 0.19 -5.88
C ASN A 116 -2.84 0.36 -4.48
N SER A 117 -4.16 0.62 -4.36
CA SER A 117 -4.84 0.78 -3.06
C SER A 117 -4.66 -0.44 -2.16
N GLU A 118 -4.57 -1.63 -2.75
CA GLU A 118 -4.31 -2.89 -2.04
C GLU A 118 -2.93 -2.94 -1.37
N THR A 119 -2.03 -2.03 -1.69
CA THR A 119 -0.66 -2.00 -1.17
C THR A 119 -0.47 -1.06 0.03
N LEU A 120 -1.54 -0.47 0.57
CA LEU A 120 -1.50 0.52 1.66
C LEU A 120 -0.62 0.08 2.84
N TYR A 121 -0.69 -1.18 3.21
CA TYR A 121 0.05 -1.74 4.34
C TYR A 121 1.31 -2.51 3.94
N ASN A 122 1.71 -2.47 2.67
CA ASN A 122 2.93 -3.16 2.26
C ASN A 122 4.15 -2.45 2.81
N TYR A 123 5.01 -3.21 3.46
CA TYR A 123 6.37 -2.78 3.75
C TYR A 123 7.14 -2.56 2.45
N ARG A 124 7.86 -1.45 2.37
CA ARG A 124 8.74 -1.15 1.24
C ARG A 124 10.18 -1.16 1.73
N MET A 125 10.97 -2.10 1.21
CA MET A 125 12.40 -2.11 1.51
C MET A 125 13.07 -0.87 0.91
N PRO A 126 13.90 -0.13 1.67
CA PRO A 126 14.71 0.95 1.10
C PRO A 126 15.85 0.36 0.28
N GLU A 127 15.61 0.17 -1.00
CA GLU A 127 16.57 -0.42 -1.94
C GLU A 127 16.39 0.16 -3.36
N PRO A 128 17.47 0.24 -4.15
CA PRO A 128 17.37 0.64 -5.54
C PRO A 128 16.55 -0.36 -6.35
N HIS A 129 15.61 0.14 -7.15
CA HIS A 129 14.80 -0.66 -8.06
C HIS A 129 15.15 -0.41 -9.53
N ARG A 130 14.99 -1.44 -10.36
CA ARG A 130 15.21 -1.33 -11.81
C ARG A 130 14.12 -0.56 -12.53
N SER A 131 12.88 -0.74 -12.10
CA SER A 131 11.68 -0.42 -12.89
C SER A 131 10.61 0.33 -12.09
N THR A 132 10.88 0.64 -10.86
CA THR A 132 10.00 1.47 -10.03
C THR A 132 10.82 2.43 -9.19
N ILE A 133 10.15 3.40 -8.59
CA ILE A 133 10.81 4.38 -7.71
C ILE A 133 11.15 3.74 -6.36
N ASP A 134 12.19 4.25 -5.71
CA ASP A 134 12.44 4.00 -4.30
C ASP A 134 11.61 4.99 -3.46
N TYR A 135 10.60 4.48 -2.76
CA TYR A 135 9.67 5.30 -1.98
C TYR A 135 10.37 6.08 -0.87
N HIS A 136 11.35 5.45 -0.21
CA HIS A 136 12.06 6.08 0.91
C HIS A 136 13.03 7.15 0.43
N LEU A 137 13.70 6.93 -0.71
CA LEU A 137 14.55 7.93 -1.33
C LEU A 137 13.75 9.19 -1.70
N TYR A 138 12.60 9.02 -2.36
CA TYR A 138 11.76 10.17 -2.72
C TYR A 138 11.17 10.85 -1.49
N ASN A 139 10.63 10.12 -0.52
CA ASN A 139 10.09 10.71 0.71
C ASN A 139 11.18 11.43 1.52
N SER A 140 12.40 10.89 1.61
CA SER A 140 13.51 11.56 2.32
C SER A 140 14.00 12.83 1.63
N ASN A 141 13.74 12.96 0.34
CA ASN A 141 13.97 14.17 -0.44
C ASN A 141 12.71 15.06 -0.55
N GLU A 142 11.78 14.90 0.39
CA GLU A 142 10.58 15.72 0.52
C GLU A 142 9.57 15.61 -0.64
N TYR A 143 9.58 14.51 -1.40
CA TYR A 143 8.52 14.24 -2.36
C TYR A 143 7.32 13.58 -1.68
N VAL A 144 6.13 13.98 -2.07
CA VAL A 144 4.92 13.17 -1.90
C VAL A 144 4.86 12.16 -3.04
N ILE A 145 4.51 10.90 -2.74
CA ILE A 145 4.30 9.89 -3.77
C ILE A 145 2.81 9.57 -3.82
N PHE A 146 2.24 9.55 -5.01
CA PHE A 146 0.85 9.18 -5.24
C PHE A 146 0.79 7.94 -6.13
N ASN A 147 0.21 6.87 -5.58
CA ASN A 147 -0.04 5.60 -6.29
C ASN A 147 -1.54 5.43 -6.52
N PRO A 148 -2.08 5.90 -7.63
CA PRO A 148 -3.49 5.75 -7.98
C PRO A 148 -3.83 4.33 -8.43
N ASP A 149 -5.09 3.93 -8.21
CA ASP A 149 -5.69 2.82 -8.93
C ASP A 149 -6.08 3.25 -10.34
N ILE A 150 -5.82 2.38 -11.31
CA ILE A 150 -6.28 2.53 -12.68
C ILE A 150 -7.15 1.32 -13.03
N ARG A 151 -8.32 1.59 -13.58
CA ARG A 151 -9.23 0.57 -14.09
C ARG A 151 -9.21 0.57 -15.60
N TYR A 152 -8.46 -0.37 -16.14
CA TYR A 152 -8.31 -0.51 -17.59
C TYR A 152 -9.55 -1.09 -18.26
N VAL A 153 -9.81 -0.61 -19.46
CA VAL A 153 -10.76 -1.17 -20.41
C VAL A 153 -9.96 -1.79 -21.54
N ASP A 154 -10.28 -3.03 -21.91
CA ASP A 154 -9.59 -3.76 -22.95
C ASP A 154 -9.62 -2.99 -24.28
N GLY A 155 -8.45 -2.86 -24.89
CA GLY A 155 -8.26 -2.09 -26.13
C GLY A 155 -8.06 -0.58 -25.93
N TYR A 156 -8.31 -0.03 -24.74
CA TYR A 156 -8.22 1.42 -24.46
C TYR A 156 -7.35 1.76 -23.23
N PRO A 157 -6.10 1.26 -23.15
CA PRO A 157 -5.29 1.45 -21.94
C PRO A 157 -4.94 2.92 -21.68
N GLY A 158 -4.58 3.69 -22.71
CA GLY A 158 -4.21 5.10 -22.55
C GLY A 158 -5.37 5.97 -22.10
N GLU A 159 -6.55 5.80 -22.70
CA GLU A 159 -7.77 6.51 -22.29
C GLU A 159 -8.18 6.14 -20.86
N SER A 160 -8.12 4.85 -20.51
CA SER A 160 -8.41 4.35 -19.16
C SER A 160 -7.49 4.98 -18.13
N CYS A 161 -6.18 5.01 -18.42
CA CYS A 161 -5.20 5.66 -17.57
C CYS A 161 -5.51 7.14 -17.37
N TYR A 162 -5.74 7.88 -18.45
CA TYR A 162 -6.08 9.30 -18.40
C TYR A 162 -7.34 9.57 -17.56
N ASN A 163 -8.40 8.80 -17.79
CA ASN A 163 -9.69 8.95 -17.09
C ASN A 163 -9.57 8.70 -15.58
N CYS A 164 -8.68 7.80 -15.17
CA CYS A 164 -8.44 7.50 -13.76
C CYS A 164 -7.46 8.49 -13.11
N LEU A 165 -6.36 8.77 -13.79
CA LEU A 165 -5.21 9.48 -13.25
C LEU A 165 -5.45 10.97 -13.10
N MET A 166 -5.98 11.64 -14.12
CA MET A 166 -6.11 13.10 -14.14
C MET A 166 -6.99 13.65 -13.02
N PRO A 167 -8.19 13.08 -12.73
CA PRO A 167 -8.97 13.51 -11.58
C PRO A 167 -8.27 13.27 -10.23
N GLY A 168 -7.50 12.17 -10.12
CA GLY A 168 -6.71 11.88 -8.92
C GLY A 168 -5.62 12.93 -8.69
N ILE A 169 -4.88 13.32 -9.72
CA ILE A 169 -3.88 14.40 -9.65
C ILE A 169 -4.56 15.73 -9.26
N THR A 170 -5.68 16.06 -9.89
CA THR A 170 -6.44 17.28 -9.58
C THR A 170 -6.90 17.29 -8.13
N MET A 171 -7.41 16.18 -7.63
CA MET A 171 -7.78 16.02 -6.22
C MET A 171 -6.57 16.21 -5.29
N MET A 172 -5.39 15.67 -5.65
CA MET A 172 -4.17 15.85 -4.86
C MET A 172 -3.74 17.32 -4.82
N ILE A 173 -3.78 18.03 -5.95
CA ILE A 173 -3.49 19.48 -6.01
C ILE A 173 -4.46 20.25 -5.12
N ALA A 174 -5.76 19.93 -5.16
CA ALA A 174 -6.78 20.56 -4.35
C ALA A 174 -6.61 20.41 -2.83
N LYS A 175 -5.82 19.41 -2.38
CA LYS A 175 -5.43 19.28 -0.95
C LYS A 175 -4.53 20.43 -0.46
N GLY A 176 -3.98 21.23 -1.34
CA GLY A 176 -3.26 22.46 -1.01
C GLY A 176 -1.78 22.33 -0.72
N TYR A 177 -1.23 21.14 -0.54
CA TYR A 177 0.18 20.89 -0.23
C TYR A 177 1.02 20.38 -1.41
N ILE A 178 0.46 20.25 -2.61
CA ILE A 178 1.23 19.86 -3.81
C ILE A 178 1.69 21.10 -4.58
N ASP A 179 2.94 21.10 -5.00
CA ASP A 179 3.46 22.05 -5.98
C ASP A 179 3.05 21.58 -7.39
N GLU A 180 2.14 22.31 -8.01
CA GLU A 180 1.61 21.98 -9.34
C GLU A 180 2.68 21.94 -10.44
N LYS A 181 3.80 22.68 -10.25
CA LYS A 181 4.91 22.71 -11.19
C LYS A 181 5.94 21.61 -10.94
N GLY A 182 5.86 20.93 -9.80
CA GLY A 182 6.74 19.88 -9.36
C GLY A 182 6.14 18.47 -9.48
N ILE A 183 5.25 18.22 -10.44
CA ILE A 183 4.62 16.90 -10.62
C ILE A 183 5.32 16.12 -11.71
N GLY A 184 5.86 14.95 -11.36
CA GLY A 184 6.39 13.95 -12.28
C GLY A 184 5.54 12.68 -12.27
N ALA A 185 5.61 11.90 -13.36
CA ALA A 185 4.91 10.62 -13.46
C ALA A 185 5.85 9.52 -13.95
N GLN A 186 5.70 8.33 -13.39
CA GLN A 186 6.41 7.13 -13.82
C GLN A 186 5.45 5.95 -13.86
N GLY A 187 5.50 5.21 -14.97
CA GLY A 187 4.93 3.88 -15.11
C GLY A 187 5.99 2.90 -15.57
N HIS A 188 5.74 1.63 -15.36
CA HIS A 188 6.56 0.53 -15.86
C HIS A 188 5.66 -0.57 -16.38
N SER A 189 6.06 -1.25 -17.49
CA SER A 189 5.30 -2.33 -18.09
C SER A 189 3.88 -1.86 -18.48
N TRP A 190 2.85 -2.28 -17.74
CA TRP A 190 1.47 -1.89 -17.96
C TRP A 190 1.17 -0.43 -17.58
N GLY A 191 1.98 0.17 -16.72
CA GLY A 191 1.89 1.56 -16.31
C GLY A 191 2.41 2.60 -17.32
#